data_ff7eab2cc61c28752a83a9c34cee6270
#
_entry.id   ff7eab2cc61c28752a83a9c34cee6270
#
_cell.length_a   1.000
_cell.length_b   1.000
_cell.length_c   1.000
_cell.angle_alpha   90.00
_cell.angle_beta   90.00
_cell.angle_gamma   90.00
#
_symmetry.space_group_name_H-M   'P 1'
#
loop_
_entity.id
_entity.type
_entity.pdbx_description
1 polymer ?
#
loop_
_entity_poly.entity_id
_entity_poly.type
_entity_poly.pdbx_seq_one_letter_code
_entity_poly.pdbx_strand_id
1 'polypeptide(L)'
;MCVAYLICRLADTVEDETALTDEQRAPLYDALLAAVDDPDDPDLAEKFRRRWPAIPADEYGRLVEGTPHVLAAYATLPAELRNPIRTCVHDMIGGMRSMGVVEYRNEV
;
A
#
# COMPACT_ATOMS: atom_id res chain seq x y z
N MET A 1 1.56 -10.97 -14.32
CA MET A 1 0.93 -9.73 -13.84
C MET A 1 2.01 -8.76 -13.37
N CYS A 2 1.84 -7.47 -13.61
CA CYS A 2 2.88 -6.48 -13.29
C CYS A 2 2.96 -6.22 -11.78
N VAL A 3 4.17 -6.27 -11.23
CA VAL A 3 4.42 -6.00 -9.81
C VAL A 3 3.97 -4.58 -9.43
N ALA A 4 4.23 -3.60 -10.29
CA ALA A 4 3.79 -2.22 -10.07
C ALA A 4 2.28 -2.14 -9.89
N TYR A 5 1.53 -2.83 -10.73
CA TYR A 5 0.07 -2.88 -10.63
C TYR A 5 -0.37 -3.46 -9.28
N LEU A 6 0.27 -4.56 -8.85
CA LEU A 6 -0.10 -5.21 -7.59
C LEU A 6 0.15 -4.30 -6.39
N ILE A 7 1.25 -3.56 -6.38
CA ILE A 7 1.56 -2.62 -5.30
C ILE A 7 0.54 -1.47 -5.29
N CYS A 8 0.19 -0.94 -6.47
CA CYS A 8 -0.83 0.10 -6.58
C CYS A 8 -2.20 -0.41 -6.12
N ARG A 9 -2.54 -1.66 -6.43
CA ARG A 9 -3.79 -2.26 -5.96
C ARG A 9 -3.82 -2.44 -4.45
N LEU A 10 -2.67 -2.69 -3.82
CA LEU A 10 -2.60 -2.73 -2.35
C LEU A 10 -2.96 -1.38 -1.76
N ALA A 11 -2.44 -0.29 -2.30
CA ALA A 11 -2.75 1.05 -1.85
C ALA A 11 -4.24 1.38 -2.07
N ASP A 12 -4.78 1.04 -3.25
CA ASP A 12 -6.20 1.22 -3.54
C ASP A 12 -7.07 0.44 -2.56
N THR A 13 -6.66 -0.76 -2.21
CA THR A 13 -7.40 -1.61 -1.26
C THR A 13 -7.49 -0.95 0.12
N VAL A 14 -6.41 -0.31 0.57
CA VAL A 14 -6.43 0.45 1.82
C VAL A 14 -7.43 1.60 1.74
N GLU A 15 -7.43 2.35 0.62
CA GLU A 15 -8.34 3.47 0.44
C GLU A 15 -9.79 3.03 0.35
N ASP A 16 -10.07 1.99 -0.43
CA ASP A 16 -11.42 1.58 -0.76
C ASP A 16 -12.11 0.75 0.32
N GLU A 17 -11.35 0.18 1.28
CA GLU A 17 -11.94 -0.66 2.29
C GLU A 17 -12.75 0.15 3.29
N THR A 18 -14.07 0.03 3.21
CA THR A 18 -14.99 0.83 4.04
C THR A 18 -14.99 0.44 5.50
N ALA A 19 -14.54 -0.78 5.83
CA ALA A 19 -14.42 -1.23 7.21
C ALA A 19 -13.27 -0.55 7.96
N LEU A 20 -12.33 0.09 7.24
CA LEU A 20 -11.21 0.79 7.85
C LEU A 20 -11.60 2.23 8.19
N THR A 21 -11.21 2.68 9.37
CA THR A 21 -11.29 4.09 9.74
C THR A 21 -10.06 4.82 9.18
N ASP A 22 -10.12 6.15 9.14
CA ASP A 22 -8.97 6.94 8.71
C ASP A 22 -7.76 6.71 9.61
N GLU A 23 -8.01 6.52 10.90
CA GLU A 23 -6.96 6.22 11.88
C GLU A 23 -6.28 4.88 11.58
N GLN A 24 -7.03 3.91 11.07
CA GLN A 24 -6.50 2.59 10.70
C GLN A 24 -5.77 2.63 9.37
N ARG A 25 -6.20 3.50 8.44
CA ARG A 25 -5.54 3.63 7.13
C ARG A 25 -4.15 4.23 7.22
N ALA A 26 -3.95 5.22 8.07
CA ALA A 26 -2.66 5.90 8.17
C ALA A 26 -1.50 4.94 8.45
N PRO A 27 -1.56 4.07 9.48
CA PRO A 27 -0.47 3.11 9.69
C PRO A 27 -0.32 2.09 8.57
N LEU A 28 -1.40 1.75 7.86
CA LEU A 28 -1.32 0.85 6.71
C LEU A 28 -0.57 1.51 5.55
N TYR A 29 -0.85 2.76 5.25
CA TYR A 29 -0.10 3.51 4.24
C TYR A 29 1.37 3.62 4.63
N ASP A 30 1.66 3.94 5.87
CA ASP A 30 3.03 4.06 6.35
C ASP A 30 3.78 2.72 6.24
N ALA A 31 3.12 1.62 6.59
CA ALA A 31 3.72 0.29 6.48
C ALA A 31 4.00 -0.10 5.03
N LEU A 32 3.09 0.22 4.12
CA LEU A 32 3.29 -0.07 2.70
C LEU A 32 4.44 0.76 2.12
N LEU A 33 4.49 2.05 2.45
CA LEU A 33 5.58 2.93 2.01
C LEU A 33 6.93 2.45 2.53
N ALA A 34 7.00 2.04 3.80
CA ALA A 34 8.22 1.51 4.38
C ALA A 34 8.69 0.26 3.64
N ALA A 35 7.76 -0.64 3.31
CA ALA A 35 8.08 -1.87 2.58
C ALA A 35 8.57 -1.58 1.16
N VAL A 36 7.99 -0.58 0.49
CA VAL A 36 8.42 -0.18 -0.85
C VAL A 36 9.79 0.49 -0.80
N ASP A 37 10.07 1.25 0.25
CA ASP A 37 11.35 1.94 0.41
C ASP A 37 12.49 0.98 0.76
N ASP A 38 12.18 -0.12 1.46
CA ASP A 38 13.17 -1.13 1.85
C ASP A 38 12.64 -2.53 1.57
N PRO A 39 12.54 -2.90 0.27
CA PRO A 39 11.94 -4.18 -0.11
C PRO A 39 12.80 -5.40 0.27
N ASP A 40 14.06 -5.18 0.65
CA ASP A 40 14.95 -6.26 1.09
C ASP A 40 14.63 -6.74 2.51
N ASP A 41 13.85 -5.96 3.26
CA ASP A 41 13.43 -6.35 4.61
C ASP A 41 12.04 -7.00 4.56
N PRO A 42 11.95 -8.32 4.67
CA PRO A 42 10.67 -9.02 4.58
C PRO A 42 9.72 -8.72 5.75
N ASP A 43 10.25 -8.25 6.87
CA ASP A 43 9.42 -7.91 8.04
C ASP A 43 8.51 -6.72 7.77
N LEU A 44 8.90 -5.82 6.88
CA LEU A 44 8.09 -4.64 6.55
C LEU A 44 6.81 -5.02 5.83
N ALA A 45 6.90 -5.95 4.87
CA ALA A 45 5.71 -6.47 4.18
C ALA A 45 4.80 -7.23 5.14
N GLU A 46 5.37 -8.03 6.04
CA GLU A 46 4.63 -8.74 7.07
C GLU A 46 3.93 -7.78 8.02
N LYS A 47 4.60 -6.69 8.38
CA LYS A 47 4.01 -5.65 9.21
C LYS A 47 2.77 -5.06 8.57
N PHE A 48 2.81 -4.76 7.28
CA PHE A 48 1.65 -4.26 6.55
C PHE A 48 0.48 -5.25 6.65
N ARG A 49 0.75 -6.53 6.39
CA ARG A 49 -0.26 -7.57 6.45
C ARG A 49 -0.88 -7.68 7.84
N ARG A 50 -0.05 -7.64 8.87
CA ARG A 50 -0.50 -7.79 10.27
C ARG A 50 -1.29 -6.59 10.79
N ARG A 51 -1.11 -5.42 10.22
CA ARG A 51 -1.78 -4.21 10.68
C ARG A 51 -3.23 -4.13 10.25
N TRP A 52 -3.65 -4.97 9.34
CA TRP A 52 -5.05 -5.05 8.96
C TRP A 52 -5.87 -5.59 10.12
N PRO A 53 -6.90 -4.84 10.60
CA PRO A 53 -7.75 -5.33 11.70
C PRO A 53 -8.59 -6.53 11.28
N ALA A 54 -9.01 -6.56 10.00
CA ALA A 54 -9.71 -7.71 9.42
C ALA A 54 -9.39 -7.74 7.94
N ILE A 55 -8.77 -8.83 7.47
CA ILE A 55 -8.44 -8.99 6.06
C ILE A 55 -9.73 -9.35 5.31
N PRO A 56 -10.08 -8.63 4.23
CA PRO A 56 -11.29 -8.96 3.45
C PRO A 56 -11.29 -10.41 2.96
N ALA A 57 -12.45 -11.01 2.88
CA ALA A 57 -12.60 -12.42 2.49
C ALA A 57 -12.78 -12.60 0.98
N ASP A 58 -12.39 -11.63 0.19
CA ASP A 58 -12.49 -11.65 -1.26
C ASP A 58 -11.11 -11.62 -1.92
N GLU A 59 -11.05 -11.33 -3.21
CA GLU A 59 -9.78 -11.25 -3.96
C GLU A 59 -8.85 -10.17 -3.44
N TYR A 60 -9.38 -9.09 -2.85
CA TYR A 60 -8.56 -8.04 -2.25
C TYR A 60 -7.85 -8.57 -1.00
N GLY A 61 -8.53 -9.40 -0.21
CA GLY A 61 -7.92 -10.04 0.95
C GLY A 61 -6.79 -10.97 0.56
N ARG A 62 -6.94 -11.69 -0.56
CA ARG A 62 -5.88 -12.53 -1.08
C ARG A 62 -4.65 -11.72 -1.46
N LEU A 63 -4.87 -10.53 -2.03
CA LEU A 63 -3.77 -9.63 -2.37
C LEU A 63 -3.06 -9.15 -1.10
N VAL A 64 -3.81 -8.77 -0.07
CA VAL A 64 -3.24 -8.35 1.22
C VAL A 64 -2.40 -9.47 1.84
N GLU A 65 -2.92 -10.69 1.85
CA GLU A 65 -2.18 -11.84 2.39
C GLU A 65 -0.94 -12.16 1.56
N GLY A 66 -0.97 -11.88 0.26
CA GLY A 66 0.16 -12.07 -0.64
C GLY A 66 1.17 -10.93 -0.64
N THR A 67 1.00 -9.90 0.18
CA THR A 67 1.92 -8.75 0.22
C THR A 67 3.39 -9.14 0.32
N PRO A 68 3.80 -10.08 1.22
CA PRO A 68 5.21 -10.48 1.27
C PRO A 68 5.74 -11.01 -0.06
N HIS A 69 4.92 -11.75 -0.81
CA HIS A 69 5.31 -12.28 -2.12
C HIS A 69 5.44 -11.16 -3.15
N VAL A 70 4.52 -10.21 -3.13
CA VAL A 70 4.54 -9.06 -4.05
C VAL A 70 5.80 -8.22 -3.81
N LEU A 71 6.10 -7.92 -2.55
CA LEU A 71 7.27 -7.11 -2.21
C LEU A 71 8.57 -7.88 -2.47
N ALA A 72 8.59 -9.19 -2.28
CA ALA A 72 9.75 -10.01 -2.63
C ALA A 72 10.02 -9.96 -4.13
N ALA A 73 8.99 -10.06 -4.96
CA ALA A 73 9.13 -9.93 -6.41
C ALA A 73 9.61 -8.52 -6.80
N TYR A 74 9.08 -7.49 -6.15
CA TYR A 74 9.54 -6.12 -6.36
C TYR A 74 11.03 -5.97 -6.02
N ALA A 75 11.49 -6.60 -4.93
CA ALA A 75 12.89 -6.55 -4.51
C ALA A 75 13.85 -7.15 -5.55
N THR A 76 13.38 -8.07 -6.39
CA THR A 76 14.22 -8.68 -7.43
C THR A 76 14.44 -7.77 -8.64
N LEU A 77 13.66 -6.69 -8.77
CA LEU A 77 13.80 -5.78 -9.89
C LEU A 77 15.06 -4.91 -9.76
N PRO A 78 15.71 -4.54 -10.89
CA PRO A 78 16.81 -3.56 -10.84
C PRO A 78 16.34 -2.22 -10.28
N ALA A 79 17.24 -1.48 -9.66
CA ALA A 79 16.93 -0.18 -9.07
C ALA A 79 16.28 0.78 -10.08
N GLU A 80 16.73 0.76 -11.34
CA GLU A 80 16.19 1.60 -12.41
C GLU A 80 14.71 1.31 -12.71
N LEU A 81 14.23 0.11 -12.42
CA LEU A 81 12.82 -0.24 -12.54
C LEU A 81 12.07 0.01 -11.23
N ARG A 82 12.72 -0.19 -10.09
CA ARG A 82 12.11 0.03 -8.78
C ARG A 82 11.88 1.51 -8.49
N ASN A 83 12.81 2.38 -8.87
CA ASN A 83 12.71 3.80 -8.54
C ASN A 83 11.46 4.48 -9.11
N PRO A 84 11.09 4.28 -10.39
CA PRO A 84 9.83 4.83 -10.90
C PRO A 84 8.59 4.30 -10.19
N ILE A 85 8.59 3.01 -9.85
CA ILE A 85 7.48 2.38 -9.13
C ILE A 85 7.35 2.99 -7.74
N ARG A 86 8.46 3.11 -7.03
CA ARG A 86 8.51 3.71 -5.70
C ARG A 86 7.96 5.13 -5.72
N THR A 87 8.41 5.95 -6.66
CA THR A 87 7.94 7.32 -6.83
C THR A 87 6.45 7.36 -7.10
N CYS A 88 5.96 6.48 -7.98
CA CYS A 88 4.54 6.40 -8.30
C CYS A 88 3.70 6.04 -7.07
N VAL A 89 4.14 5.07 -6.28
CA VAL A 89 3.43 4.64 -5.07
C VAL A 89 3.40 5.76 -4.02
N HIS A 90 4.52 6.44 -3.82
CA HIS A 90 4.59 7.56 -2.90
C HIS A 90 3.65 8.70 -3.32
N ASP A 91 3.64 9.04 -4.60
CA ASP A 91 2.77 10.08 -5.13
C ASP A 91 1.31 9.70 -5.00
N MET A 92 0.97 8.46 -5.30
CA MET A 92 -0.39 7.96 -5.22
C MET A 92 -0.92 8.00 -3.78
N ILE A 93 -0.15 7.48 -2.84
CA ILE A 93 -0.55 7.48 -1.43
C ILE A 93 -0.61 8.90 -0.88
N GLY A 94 0.36 9.74 -1.24
CA GLY A 94 0.34 11.15 -0.87
C GLY A 94 -0.91 11.86 -1.38
N GLY A 95 -1.31 11.56 -2.62
CA GLY A 95 -2.53 12.08 -3.21
C GLY A 95 -3.79 11.63 -2.47
N MET A 96 -3.86 10.35 -2.12
CA MET A 96 -4.98 9.79 -1.37
C MET A 96 -5.15 10.47 -0.01
N ARG A 97 -4.04 10.67 0.70
CA ARG A 97 -4.05 11.34 2.00
C ARG A 97 -4.43 12.81 1.89
N SER A 98 -3.93 13.48 0.87
CA SER A 98 -4.22 14.90 0.62
C SER A 98 -5.67 15.12 0.21
N MET A 99 -6.24 14.23 -0.59
CA MET A 99 -7.62 14.34 -1.03
C MET A 99 -8.61 14.28 0.13
N GLY A 100 -8.35 13.43 1.11
CA GLY A 100 -9.17 13.37 2.30
C GLY A 100 -9.23 14.71 3.03
N VAL A 101 -8.09 15.40 3.14
CA VAL A 101 -7.99 16.71 3.77
C VAL A 101 -8.68 17.78 2.92
N VAL A 102 -8.49 17.73 1.60
CA VAL A 102 -9.07 18.70 0.66
C VAL A 102 -10.59 18.60 0.66
N GLU A 103 -11.15 17.41 0.68
CA GLU A 103 -12.60 17.22 0.76
C GLU A 103 -13.18 17.88 2.00
N TYR A 104 -12.50 17.75 3.11
CA TYR A 104 -12.91 18.41 4.36
C TYR A 104 -12.98 19.91 4.21
N ARG A 105 -12.02 20.50 3.53
CA ARG A 105 -11.96 21.96 3.33
C ARG A 105 -13.04 22.44 2.38
N ASN A 106 -13.36 21.65 1.37
CA ASN A 106 -14.35 22.04 0.36
C ASN A 106 -15.77 22.03 0.91
N GLU A 107 -16.02 21.30 1.96
CA GLU A 107 -17.33 21.29 2.61
C GLU A 107 -17.55 22.46 3.54
N VAL A 108 -16.49 23.17 3.85
CA VAL A 108 -16.53 24.36 4.68
C VAL A 108 -16.77 25.59 3.82
#